data_424dd695decdce593704971c0269de1f
#
_entry.id   424dd695decdce593704971c0269de1f
#
_cell.length_a   1.000
_cell.length_b   1.000
_cell.length_c   1.000
_cell.angle_alpha   90.00
_cell.angle_beta   90.00
_cell.angle_gamma   90.00
#
_symmetry.space_group_name_H-M   'P 1'
#
loop_
_entity.id
_entity.type
_entity.pdbx_description
1 polymer ?
#
loop_
_entity_poly.entity_id
_entity_poly.type
_entity_poly.pdbx_seq_one_letter_code
_entity_poly.pdbx_strand_id
1 'polypeptide(L)'
;MGRNGKSRALICFVLCMIMALPVYFSSAVAVKAAEQQTIVIGTNAEYSPFEYLDDNGNITGFDYDLLEAIAKEENVKLVWKDMPFDSLMGSMQAGDVQVIAAGIGPTEDRKKSVDFSDVYYSGTQCIISRKDNPIKDFEEMSGKTVAVLEGAQSDMIASGETTDYGEVKDARVKRFKNASSAVMELKNGGADAVLIDNIMAEIYCKQNSDLQYESVPSTAEDTVFCIEKGNAEIVQIINDGLAKVKKSGVYDDLYQQYFVDTVESSEDVTDVAATDGFLGLLSF
;
A
#
# COMPACT_ATOMS: atom_id res chain seq x y z
N MET A 1 11.50 -52.26 86.47
CA MET A 1 11.19 -52.79 85.08
C MET A 1 10.24 -51.80 84.44
N GLY A 2 10.69 -51.22 83.28
CA GLY A 2 9.85 -50.44 82.41
C GLY A 2 10.49 -49.21 81.81
N ARG A 3 11.57 -49.37 81.12
CA ARG A 3 12.16 -48.33 80.20
C ARG A 3 11.74 -48.69 78.78
N ASN A 4 10.71 -48.08 78.21
CA ASN A 4 10.53 -48.07 76.75
C ASN A 4 9.37 -47.13 76.28
N GLY A 5 8.86 -46.23 77.13
CA GLY A 5 7.77 -45.34 76.74
C GLY A 5 8.17 -44.01 76.12
N LYS A 6 9.42 -43.57 76.24
CA LYS A 6 9.88 -42.24 75.80
C LYS A 6 10.41 -42.20 74.35
N SER A 7 10.83 -43.33 73.80
CA SER A 7 11.38 -43.36 72.41
C SER A 7 10.25 -43.40 71.35
N ARG A 8 9.08 -43.92 71.68
CA ARG A 8 7.98 -43.98 70.68
C ARG A 8 7.25 -42.64 70.50
N ALA A 9 7.21 -41.80 71.53
CA ALA A 9 6.59 -40.45 71.43
C ALA A 9 7.46 -39.49 70.61
N LEU A 10 8.81 -39.65 70.63
CA LEU A 10 9.71 -38.77 69.89
C LEU A 10 9.72 -39.09 68.39
N ILE A 11 9.55 -40.37 68.00
CA ILE A 11 9.52 -40.80 66.60
C ILE A 11 8.18 -40.36 65.94
N CYS A 12 7.05 -40.36 66.63
CA CYS A 12 5.80 -39.88 66.14
C CYS A 12 5.76 -38.34 65.93
N PHE A 13 6.50 -37.58 66.77
CA PHE A 13 6.54 -36.11 66.66
C PHE A 13 7.44 -35.66 65.49
N VAL A 14 8.49 -36.42 65.15
CA VAL A 14 9.35 -36.12 63.98
C VAL A 14 8.67 -36.51 62.66
N LEU A 15 7.83 -37.59 62.63
CA LEU A 15 7.10 -37.97 61.44
C LEU A 15 5.92 -37.04 61.12
N CYS A 16 5.31 -36.39 62.13
CA CYS A 16 4.24 -35.41 61.87
C CYS A 16 4.74 -34.03 61.43
N MET A 17 6.02 -33.70 61.62
CA MET A 17 6.59 -32.40 61.21
C MET A 17 7.06 -32.37 59.78
N ILE A 18 7.15 -33.53 59.10
CA ILE A 18 7.56 -33.65 57.70
C ILE A 18 6.39 -33.53 56.72
N MET A 19 5.12 -33.60 57.21
CA MET A 19 3.92 -33.51 56.36
C MET A 19 3.31 -32.10 56.22
N ALA A 20 3.94 -31.06 56.73
CA ALA A 20 3.44 -29.69 56.66
C ALA A 20 4.34 -28.77 55.82
N LEU A 21 4.98 -29.30 54.77
CA LEU A 21 5.53 -28.45 53.70
C LEU A 21 4.38 -28.11 52.74
N PRO A 22 3.94 -26.82 52.66
CA PRO A 22 3.04 -26.45 51.61
C PRO A 22 3.77 -26.68 50.28
N VAL A 23 3.33 -27.67 49.51
CA VAL A 23 3.65 -27.78 48.10
C VAL A 23 3.08 -26.53 47.46
N TYR A 24 3.88 -25.49 47.39
CA TYR A 24 3.62 -24.40 46.45
C TYR A 24 3.68 -25.01 45.06
N PHE A 25 2.54 -25.53 44.58
CA PHE A 25 2.33 -25.76 43.18
C PHE A 25 2.37 -24.37 42.54
N SER A 26 3.57 -23.97 42.15
CA SER A 26 3.76 -22.87 41.23
C SER A 26 3.08 -23.30 39.94
N SER A 27 1.80 -22.96 39.80
CA SER A 27 1.13 -23.00 38.50
C SER A 27 1.89 -22.03 37.63
N ALA A 28 2.92 -22.52 36.97
CA ALA A 28 3.48 -21.84 35.82
C ALA A 28 2.31 -21.80 34.82
N VAL A 29 1.56 -20.69 34.86
CA VAL A 29 0.69 -20.31 33.76
C VAL A 29 1.65 -20.19 32.58
N ALA A 30 1.73 -21.22 31.76
CA ALA A 30 2.36 -21.12 30.47
C ALA A 30 1.53 -20.03 29.73
N VAL A 31 2.05 -18.82 29.72
CA VAL A 31 1.57 -17.79 28.80
C VAL A 31 1.86 -18.38 27.44
N LYS A 32 0.85 -19.04 26.86
CA LYS A 32 0.86 -19.41 25.45
C LYS A 32 1.08 -18.08 24.73
N ALA A 33 2.26 -17.88 24.17
CA ALA A 33 2.49 -16.74 23.29
C ALA A 33 1.30 -16.72 22.33
N ALA A 34 0.52 -15.66 22.36
CA ALA A 34 -0.60 -15.51 21.42
C ALA A 34 0.02 -15.64 20.03
N GLU A 35 -0.49 -16.57 19.25
CA GLU A 35 -0.06 -16.74 17.87
C GLU A 35 -0.32 -15.41 17.16
N GLN A 36 0.72 -14.82 16.60
CA GLN A 36 0.63 -13.52 15.95
C GLN A 36 -0.32 -13.62 14.78
N GLN A 37 -1.36 -12.77 14.76
CA GLN A 37 -2.32 -12.74 13.66
C GLN A 37 -1.59 -12.45 12.35
N THR A 38 -1.92 -13.19 11.31
CA THR A 38 -1.36 -12.99 9.97
C THR A 38 -2.42 -12.38 9.08
N ILE A 39 -2.08 -11.29 8.39
CA ILE A 39 -2.93 -10.59 7.42
C ILE A 39 -2.29 -10.71 6.04
N VAL A 40 -3.07 -11.15 5.05
CA VAL A 40 -2.60 -11.29 3.66
C VAL A 40 -2.92 -10.02 2.90
N ILE A 41 -1.87 -9.39 2.34
CA ILE A 41 -1.93 -8.13 1.61
C ILE A 41 -1.79 -8.40 0.12
N GLY A 42 -2.72 -7.87 -0.68
CA GLY A 42 -2.59 -7.78 -2.14
C GLY A 42 -2.03 -6.43 -2.55
N THR A 43 -1.10 -6.42 -3.49
CA THR A 43 -0.48 -5.20 -4.03
C THR A 43 -0.19 -5.35 -5.51
N ASN A 44 0.13 -4.25 -6.21
CA ASN A 44 0.66 -4.24 -7.57
C ASN A 44 2.00 -3.51 -7.58
N ALA A 45 3.09 -4.26 -7.36
CA ALA A 45 4.43 -3.70 -7.16
C ALA A 45 5.06 -3.15 -8.45
N GLU A 46 4.29 -2.35 -9.20
CA GLU A 46 4.68 -1.64 -10.42
C GLU A 46 4.27 -0.15 -10.36
N TYR A 47 3.95 0.38 -9.15
CA TYR A 47 3.41 1.72 -8.96
C TYR A 47 4.23 2.57 -7.99
N SER A 48 5.52 2.84 -8.33
CA SER A 48 6.40 3.72 -7.54
C SER A 48 5.84 5.16 -7.50
N PRO A 49 5.85 5.86 -6.33
CA PRO A 49 6.54 5.49 -5.09
C PRO A 49 5.67 4.75 -4.07
N PHE A 50 4.40 4.41 -4.39
CA PHE A 50 3.50 3.74 -3.45
C PHE A 50 3.92 2.29 -3.19
N GLU A 51 4.09 1.49 -4.24
CA GLU A 51 4.56 0.10 -4.18
C GLU A 51 5.31 -0.29 -5.47
N TYR A 52 6.50 -0.85 -5.28
CA TYR A 52 7.34 -1.28 -6.40
C TYR A 52 8.35 -2.34 -5.97
N LEU A 53 9.00 -2.97 -6.95
CA LEU A 53 10.11 -3.87 -6.67
C LEU A 53 11.43 -3.09 -6.64
N ASP A 54 12.25 -3.31 -5.60
CA ASP A 54 13.62 -2.82 -5.55
C ASP A 54 14.54 -3.58 -6.54
N ASP A 55 15.79 -3.17 -6.65
CA ASP A 55 16.79 -3.81 -7.53
C ASP A 55 17.05 -5.29 -7.20
N ASN A 56 16.66 -5.76 -6.02
CA ASN A 56 16.78 -7.14 -5.56
C ASN A 56 15.48 -7.94 -5.77
N GLY A 57 14.42 -7.30 -6.27
CA GLY A 57 13.11 -7.90 -6.46
C GLY A 57 12.26 -7.99 -5.19
N ASN A 58 12.58 -7.22 -4.14
CA ASN A 58 11.73 -7.13 -2.96
C ASN A 58 10.68 -6.03 -3.14
N ILE A 59 9.49 -6.25 -2.60
CA ILE A 59 8.47 -5.21 -2.55
C ILE A 59 8.94 -4.11 -1.57
N THR A 60 8.81 -2.86 -1.99
CA THR A 60 9.09 -1.66 -1.21
C THR A 60 8.14 -0.53 -1.66
N GLY A 61 8.19 0.63 -1.02
CA GLY A 61 7.36 1.78 -1.35
C GLY A 61 6.59 2.29 -0.14
N PHE A 62 5.91 3.40 -0.31
CA PHE A 62 5.19 4.07 0.78
C PHE A 62 4.12 3.18 1.41
N ASP A 63 3.29 2.53 0.60
CA ASP A 63 2.21 1.65 1.07
C ASP A 63 2.77 0.43 1.82
N TYR A 64 3.86 -0.15 1.28
CA TYR A 64 4.55 -1.27 1.90
C TYR A 64 5.12 -0.90 3.27
N ASP A 65 5.94 0.14 3.34
CA ASP A 65 6.63 0.54 4.57
C ASP A 65 5.64 1.08 5.63
N LEU A 66 4.57 1.76 5.19
CA LEU A 66 3.50 2.23 6.07
C LEU A 66 2.76 1.06 6.73
N LEU A 67 2.37 0.04 5.95
CA LEU A 67 1.70 -1.14 6.50
C LEU A 67 2.63 -1.99 7.37
N GLU A 68 3.92 -2.13 7.03
CA GLU A 68 4.90 -2.82 7.90
C GLU A 68 5.09 -2.05 9.23
N ALA A 69 5.10 -0.72 9.20
CA ALA A 69 5.13 0.09 10.41
C ALA A 69 3.86 -0.10 11.27
N ILE A 70 2.67 -0.11 10.64
CA ILE A 70 1.39 -0.39 11.29
C ILE A 70 1.42 -1.81 11.90
N ALA A 71 1.85 -2.80 11.15
CA ALA A 71 1.92 -4.19 11.59
C ALA A 71 2.83 -4.37 12.82
N LYS A 72 3.93 -3.64 12.86
CA LYS A 72 4.85 -3.61 14.01
C LYS A 72 4.18 -3.01 15.26
N GLU A 73 3.44 -1.90 15.12
CA GLU A 73 2.73 -1.27 16.22
C GLU A 73 1.58 -2.15 16.76
N GLU A 74 0.92 -2.91 15.90
CA GLU A 74 -0.22 -3.76 16.24
C GLU A 74 0.18 -5.22 16.53
N ASN A 75 1.47 -5.55 16.43
CA ASN A 75 1.99 -6.90 16.64
C ASN A 75 1.28 -7.95 15.77
N VAL A 76 1.04 -7.63 14.49
CA VAL A 76 0.53 -8.54 13.46
C VAL A 76 1.62 -8.86 12.45
N LYS A 77 1.44 -9.93 11.68
CA LYS A 77 2.36 -10.35 10.61
C LYS A 77 1.69 -10.12 9.26
N LEU A 78 2.43 -9.54 8.30
CA LEU A 78 1.96 -9.38 6.94
C LEU A 78 2.53 -10.46 6.02
N VAL A 79 1.73 -10.86 5.04
CA VAL A 79 2.14 -11.72 3.92
C VAL A 79 1.71 -11.03 2.64
N TRP A 80 2.67 -10.60 1.85
CA TRP A 80 2.43 -9.84 0.63
C TRP A 80 2.25 -10.75 -0.58
N LYS A 81 1.32 -10.38 -1.46
CA LYS A 81 1.07 -11.01 -2.75
C LYS A 81 1.04 -9.94 -3.84
N ASP A 82 2.02 -9.99 -4.72
CA ASP A 82 2.07 -9.13 -5.89
C ASP A 82 1.23 -9.72 -7.03
N MET A 83 0.41 -8.88 -7.67
CA MET A 83 -0.45 -9.25 -8.79
C MET A 83 -0.88 -8.02 -9.61
N PRO A 84 -1.38 -8.18 -10.85
CA PRO A 84 -1.93 -7.08 -11.63
C PRO A 84 -3.04 -6.33 -10.90
N PHE A 85 -3.06 -5.00 -11.02
CA PHE A 85 -3.98 -4.12 -10.30
C PHE A 85 -5.46 -4.52 -10.48
N ASP A 86 -5.87 -4.80 -11.71
CA ASP A 86 -7.23 -5.22 -12.06
C ASP A 86 -7.66 -6.55 -11.43
N SER A 87 -6.70 -7.36 -10.96
CA SER A 87 -6.94 -8.64 -10.31
C SER A 87 -7.17 -8.53 -8.80
N LEU A 88 -6.77 -7.41 -8.17
CA LEU A 88 -6.77 -7.21 -6.71
C LEU A 88 -8.16 -7.39 -6.10
N MET A 89 -9.18 -6.71 -6.67
CA MET A 89 -10.56 -6.79 -6.16
C MET A 89 -11.13 -8.20 -6.29
N GLY A 90 -10.85 -8.91 -7.38
CA GLY A 90 -11.26 -10.30 -7.57
C GLY A 90 -10.60 -11.24 -6.57
N SER A 91 -9.31 -11.04 -6.29
CA SER A 91 -8.54 -11.82 -5.32
C SER A 91 -9.08 -11.63 -3.88
N MET A 92 -9.48 -10.41 -3.52
CA MET A 92 -10.14 -10.14 -2.23
C MET A 92 -11.51 -10.81 -2.14
N GLN A 93 -12.32 -10.75 -3.18
CA GLN A 93 -13.63 -11.42 -3.22
C GLN A 93 -13.51 -12.94 -3.15
N ALA A 94 -12.42 -13.50 -3.66
CA ALA A 94 -12.10 -14.93 -3.55
C ALA A 94 -11.58 -15.34 -2.16
N GLY A 95 -11.27 -14.38 -1.29
CA GLY A 95 -10.67 -14.62 0.03
C GLY A 95 -9.16 -14.91 0.00
N ASP A 96 -8.48 -14.62 -1.13
CA ASP A 96 -7.05 -14.85 -1.28
C ASP A 96 -6.21 -13.77 -0.60
N VAL A 97 -6.76 -12.55 -0.48
CA VAL A 97 -6.18 -11.41 0.22
C VAL A 97 -7.24 -10.76 1.12
N GLN A 98 -6.81 -10.19 2.24
CA GLN A 98 -7.69 -9.56 3.23
C GLN A 98 -7.58 -8.03 3.21
N VAL A 99 -6.46 -7.51 2.73
CA VAL A 99 -6.19 -6.08 2.57
C VAL A 99 -5.60 -5.85 1.19
N ILE A 100 -5.96 -4.75 0.54
CA ILE A 100 -5.29 -4.26 -0.67
C ILE A 100 -4.58 -2.95 -0.33
N ALA A 101 -3.30 -2.88 -0.64
CA ALA A 101 -2.45 -1.71 -0.58
C ALA A 101 -1.84 -1.50 -1.98
N ALA A 102 -2.33 -0.49 -2.70
CA ALA A 102 -2.02 -0.31 -4.11
C ALA A 102 -2.34 1.13 -4.60
N GLY A 103 -2.05 2.16 -3.80
CA GLY A 103 -2.38 3.54 -4.14
C GLY A 103 -3.87 3.75 -4.47
N ILE A 104 -4.76 3.02 -3.80
CA ILE A 104 -6.15 2.84 -4.24
C ILE A 104 -7.13 3.79 -3.54
N GLY A 105 -8.04 4.41 -4.31
CA GLY A 105 -9.08 5.32 -3.81
C GLY A 105 -10.42 4.63 -3.48
N PRO A 106 -11.27 5.23 -2.59
CA PRO A 106 -12.54 4.69 -2.13
C PRO A 106 -13.70 5.05 -3.07
N THR A 107 -13.74 4.49 -4.26
CA THR A 107 -14.86 4.74 -5.20
C THR A 107 -16.19 4.18 -4.72
N GLU A 108 -17.32 4.75 -5.18
CA GLU A 108 -18.67 4.30 -4.81
C GLU A 108 -18.90 2.81 -5.17
N ASP A 109 -18.30 2.33 -6.26
CA ASP A 109 -18.41 0.90 -6.63
C ASP A 109 -17.61 0.01 -5.68
N ARG A 110 -16.40 0.42 -5.28
CA ARG A 110 -15.58 -0.32 -4.33
C ARG A 110 -16.25 -0.39 -2.95
N LYS A 111 -16.93 0.68 -2.49
CA LYS A 111 -17.69 0.72 -1.22
C LYS A 111 -18.74 -0.38 -1.09
N LYS A 112 -19.26 -0.89 -2.21
CA LYS A 112 -20.25 -1.96 -2.21
C LYS A 112 -19.65 -3.32 -1.80
N SER A 113 -18.38 -3.55 -2.10
CA SER A 113 -17.70 -4.85 -1.99
C SER A 113 -16.59 -4.91 -0.94
N VAL A 114 -16.08 -3.77 -0.48
CA VAL A 114 -15.00 -3.70 0.52
C VAL A 114 -15.32 -2.67 1.60
N ASP A 115 -14.59 -2.74 2.72
CA ASP A 115 -14.48 -1.68 3.71
C ASP A 115 -13.14 -0.95 3.51
N PHE A 116 -12.96 0.21 4.14
CA PHE A 116 -11.77 1.05 3.97
C PHE A 116 -11.16 1.42 5.31
N SER A 117 -9.85 1.64 5.28
CA SER A 117 -9.15 2.32 6.37
C SER A 117 -9.50 3.81 6.43
N ASP A 118 -8.98 4.49 7.45
CA ASP A 118 -8.84 5.93 7.42
C ASP A 118 -7.92 6.35 6.27
N VAL A 119 -8.12 7.58 5.78
CA VAL A 119 -7.31 8.18 4.71
C VAL A 119 -5.86 8.35 5.18
N TYR A 120 -4.94 7.87 4.36
CA TYR A 120 -3.51 8.04 4.63
C TYR A 120 -2.80 8.98 3.65
N TYR A 121 -3.32 9.17 2.44
CA TYR A 121 -2.80 10.12 1.43
C TYR A 121 -3.96 10.76 0.70
N SER A 122 -3.76 11.96 0.15
CA SER A 122 -4.75 12.63 -0.72
C SER A 122 -4.02 13.28 -1.88
N GLY A 123 -4.57 13.09 -3.07
CA GLY A 123 -4.01 13.61 -4.31
C GLY A 123 -5.10 14.08 -5.28
N THR A 124 -4.74 14.21 -6.53
CA THR A 124 -5.65 14.49 -7.65
C THR A 124 -5.22 13.70 -8.87
N GLN A 125 -6.12 13.51 -9.84
CA GLN A 125 -5.71 13.04 -11.16
C GLN A 125 -5.04 14.17 -11.95
N CYS A 126 -4.09 13.79 -12.78
CA CYS A 126 -3.38 14.68 -13.70
C CYS A 126 -3.46 14.14 -15.13
N ILE A 127 -3.47 15.04 -16.08
CA ILE A 127 -3.37 14.74 -17.51
C ILE A 127 -1.92 14.93 -17.92
N ILE A 128 -1.22 13.84 -18.29
CA ILE A 128 0.07 13.94 -18.95
C ILE A 128 -0.17 14.07 -20.46
N SER A 129 0.49 15.02 -21.09
CA SER A 129 0.47 15.22 -22.54
C SER A 129 1.87 15.55 -23.07
N ARG A 130 2.08 15.42 -24.38
CA ARG A 130 3.31 15.89 -24.98
C ARG A 130 3.33 17.41 -25.08
N LYS A 131 4.48 18.06 -24.88
CA LYS A 131 4.63 19.53 -24.94
C LYS A 131 4.29 20.10 -26.32
N ASP A 132 4.43 19.31 -27.39
CA ASP A 132 4.06 19.71 -28.75
C ASP A 132 2.55 19.57 -29.06
N ASN A 133 1.81 18.87 -28.19
CA ASN A 133 0.36 18.72 -28.31
C ASN A 133 -0.26 18.74 -26.89
N PRO A 134 -0.28 19.91 -26.22
CA PRO A 134 -0.73 20.03 -24.84
C PRO A 134 -2.22 19.77 -24.71
N ILE A 135 -2.64 19.12 -23.61
CA ILE A 135 -4.02 18.89 -23.21
C ILE A 135 -4.17 19.34 -21.75
N LYS A 136 -5.14 20.22 -21.46
CA LYS A 136 -5.21 20.92 -20.18
C LYS A 136 -6.35 20.47 -19.27
N ASP A 137 -7.41 19.94 -19.87
CA ASP A 137 -8.62 19.57 -19.12
C ASP A 137 -9.36 18.41 -19.81
N PHE A 138 -10.46 17.96 -19.20
CA PHE A 138 -11.29 16.88 -19.73
C PHE A 138 -12.03 17.25 -21.02
N GLU A 139 -12.32 18.55 -21.25
CA GLU A 139 -12.95 18.98 -22.49
C GLU A 139 -11.98 18.78 -23.67
N GLU A 140 -10.72 19.17 -23.50
CA GLU A 140 -9.67 18.94 -24.51
C GLU A 140 -9.32 17.45 -24.71
N MET A 141 -9.55 16.59 -23.70
CA MET A 141 -9.43 15.13 -23.83
C MET A 141 -10.56 14.50 -24.65
N SER A 142 -11.69 15.19 -24.83
CA SER A 142 -12.84 14.64 -25.53
C SER A 142 -12.51 14.26 -26.96
N GLY A 143 -12.90 13.05 -27.40
CA GLY A 143 -12.58 12.48 -28.70
C GLY A 143 -11.12 12.05 -28.89
N LYS A 144 -10.26 12.21 -27.88
CA LYS A 144 -8.85 11.82 -27.94
C LYS A 144 -8.63 10.36 -27.54
N THR A 145 -7.42 9.86 -27.77
CA THR A 145 -6.99 8.57 -27.26
C THR A 145 -6.31 8.77 -25.90
N VAL A 146 -6.90 8.21 -24.87
CA VAL A 146 -6.44 8.34 -23.46
C VAL A 146 -5.91 6.98 -22.99
N ALA A 147 -4.65 6.95 -22.55
CA ALA A 147 -4.05 5.78 -21.95
C ALA A 147 -4.24 5.82 -20.43
N VAL A 148 -4.59 4.69 -19.84
CA VAL A 148 -4.92 4.55 -18.40
C VAL A 148 -4.40 3.22 -17.85
N LEU A 149 -4.25 3.13 -16.52
CA LEU A 149 -4.10 1.87 -15.81
C LEU A 149 -5.46 1.17 -15.71
N GLU A 150 -5.54 -0.06 -16.20
CA GLU A 150 -6.78 -0.85 -16.25
C GLU A 150 -7.39 -1.05 -14.84
N GLY A 151 -8.66 -0.69 -14.69
CA GLY A 151 -9.42 -0.79 -13.44
C GLY A 151 -9.07 0.28 -12.38
N ALA A 152 -8.18 1.22 -12.70
CA ALA A 152 -7.89 2.37 -11.83
C ALA A 152 -9.02 3.43 -11.90
N GLN A 153 -8.98 4.43 -11.01
CA GLN A 153 -9.93 5.54 -11.05
C GLN A 153 -9.82 6.33 -12.36
N SER A 154 -8.61 6.51 -12.88
CA SER A 154 -8.35 7.13 -14.18
C SER A 154 -9.07 6.40 -15.34
N ASP A 155 -9.18 5.08 -15.29
CA ASP A 155 -9.94 4.29 -16.26
C ASP A 155 -11.44 4.56 -16.14
N MET A 156 -11.97 4.56 -14.92
CA MET A 156 -13.40 4.86 -14.67
C MET A 156 -13.79 6.25 -15.15
N ILE A 157 -12.92 7.25 -14.95
CA ILE A 157 -13.14 8.63 -15.42
C ILE A 157 -13.08 8.68 -16.94
N ALA A 158 -12.03 8.15 -17.55
CA ALA A 158 -11.80 8.23 -18.99
C ALA A 158 -12.84 7.43 -19.78
N SER A 159 -13.35 6.32 -19.24
CA SER A 159 -14.39 5.49 -19.89
C SER A 159 -15.81 5.98 -19.63
N GLY A 160 -16.00 6.99 -18.74
CA GLY A 160 -17.33 7.49 -18.38
C GLY A 160 -18.10 6.55 -17.44
N GLU A 161 -17.42 5.61 -16.79
CA GLU A 161 -18.03 4.74 -15.76
C GLU A 161 -18.38 5.51 -14.49
N THR A 162 -17.72 6.63 -14.26
CA THR A 162 -18.06 7.59 -13.21
C THR A 162 -18.11 9.01 -13.76
N THR A 163 -19.03 9.83 -13.24
CA THR A 163 -19.15 11.26 -13.52
C THR A 163 -18.88 12.13 -12.30
N ASP A 164 -18.52 11.52 -11.18
CA ASP A 164 -18.34 12.20 -9.89
C ASP A 164 -17.22 13.25 -9.92
N TYR A 165 -16.26 13.08 -10.85
CA TYR A 165 -15.06 13.90 -10.98
C TYR A 165 -15.05 14.78 -12.24
N GLY A 166 -16.09 14.71 -13.05
CA GLY A 166 -16.21 15.34 -14.35
C GLY A 166 -16.37 14.31 -15.47
N GLU A 167 -16.57 14.76 -16.69
CA GLU A 167 -16.87 13.90 -17.83
C GLU A 167 -15.83 14.09 -18.93
N VAL A 168 -15.25 12.99 -19.41
CA VAL A 168 -14.46 12.92 -20.66
C VAL A 168 -15.34 12.33 -21.75
N LYS A 169 -15.74 13.15 -22.74
CA LYS A 169 -16.68 12.72 -23.80
C LYS A 169 -15.95 12.00 -24.91
N ASP A 170 -16.53 10.87 -25.35
CA ASP A 170 -16.09 10.16 -26.56
C ASP A 170 -14.59 9.80 -26.57
N ALA A 171 -13.96 9.63 -25.42
CA ALA A 171 -12.57 9.21 -25.35
C ALA A 171 -12.39 7.77 -25.86
N ARG A 172 -11.31 7.58 -26.62
CA ARG A 172 -10.84 6.23 -26.99
C ARG A 172 -9.88 5.74 -25.90
N VAL A 173 -10.38 4.96 -24.95
CA VAL A 173 -9.60 4.49 -23.81
C VAL A 173 -8.70 3.32 -24.21
N LYS A 174 -7.39 3.46 -23.96
CA LYS A 174 -6.40 2.39 -24.06
C LYS A 174 -5.96 1.97 -22.67
N ARG A 175 -6.23 0.72 -22.30
CA ARG A 175 -5.94 0.15 -21.00
C ARG A 175 -4.59 -0.55 -20.99
N PHE A 176 -3.80 -0.31 -19.96
CA PHE A 176 -2.48 -0.91 -19.75
C PHE A 176 -2.42 -1.56 -18.35
N LYS A 177 -1.59 -2.58 -18.21
CA LYS A 177 -1.41 -3.29 -16.93
C LYS A 177 -0.51 -2.54 -15.94
N ASN A 178 0.30 -1.59 -16.46
CA ASN A 178 1.14 -0.71 -15.65
C ASN A 178 1.22 0.70 -16.24
N ALA A 179 1.54 1.66 -15.37
CA ALA A 179 1.58 3.08 -15.70
C ALA A 179 2.69 3.41 -16.71
N SER A 180 3.85 2.75 -16.64
CA SER A 180 4.98 2.99 -17.53
C SER A 180 4.64 2.66 -18.98
N SER A 181 3.87 1.61 -19.22
CA SER A 181 3.39 1.25 -20.56
C SER A 181 2.41 2.29 -21.12
N ALA A 182 1.54 2.87 -20.28
CA ALA A 182 0.63 3.95 -20.68
C ALA A 182 1.41 5.20 -21.11
N VAL A 183 2.43 5.59 -20.32
CA VAL A 183 3.30 6.74 -20.64
C VAL A 183 4.13 6.47 -21.91
N MET A 184 4.63 5.25 -22.09
CA MET A 184 5.35 4.87 -23.31
C MET A 184 4.45 4.97 -24.56
N GLU A 185 3.19 4.58 -24.45
CA GLU A 185 2.21 4.72 -25.55
C GLU A 185 1.97 6.19 -25.92
N LEU A 186 1.91 7.10 -24.93
CA LEU A 186 1.85 8.54 -25.18
C LEU A 186 3.10 9.05 -25.90
N LYS A 187 4.29 8.66 -25.45
CA LYS A 187 5.58 9.06 -26.07
C LYS A 187 5.69 8.58 -27.51
N ASN A 188 5.22 7.38 -27.82
CA ASN A 188 5.22 6.80 -29.17
C ASN A 188 4.12 7.38 -30.07
N GLY A 189 3.28 8.28 -29.57
CA GLY A 189 2.18 8.89 -30.32
C GLY A 189 0.97 7.98 -30.51
N GLY A 190 0.90 6.86 -29.83
CA GLY A 190 -0.23 5.93 -29.86
C GLY A 190 -1.37 6.35 -28.92
N ALA A 191 -1.11 7.27 -28.00
CA ALA A 191 -2.10 7.99 -27.20
C ALA A 191 -1.88 9.50 -27.32
N ASP A 192 -2.91 10.29 -27.03
CA ASP A 192 -2.87 11.75 -26.96
C ASP A 192 -2.60 12.23 -25.54
N ALA A 193 -3.09 11.49 -24.54
CA ALA A 193 -2.94 11.78 -23.12
C ALA A 193 -2.79 10.50 -22.30
N VAL A 194 -2.24 10.66 -21.07
CA VAL A 194 -2.35 9.70 -19.97
C VAL A 194 -3.10 10.38 -18.83
N LEU A 195 -4.09 9.72 -18.25
CA LEU A 195 -4.74 10.16 -17.02
C LEU A 195 -4.20 9.30 -15.88
N ILE A 196 -3.65 9.95 -14.82
CA ILE A 196 -2.90 9.29 -13.76
C ILE A 196 -2.80 10.19 -12.53
N ASP A 197 -2.44 9.64 -11.35
CA ASP A 197 -2.28 10.39 -10.12
C ASP A 197 -1.15 11.44 -10.19
N ASN A 198 -1.31 12.53 -9.45
CA ASN A 198 -0.43 13.70 -9.49
C ASN A 198 1.04 13.36 -9.22
N ILE A 199 1.34 12.53 -8.22
CA ILE A 199 2.72 12.18 -7.89
C ILE A 199 3.40 11.41 -9.04
N MET A 200 2.65 10.51 -9.69
CA MET A 200 3.14 9.76 -10.85
C MET A 200 3.35 10.69 -12.05
N ALA A 201 2.41 11.61 -12.28
CA ALA A 201 2.52 12.61 -13.35
C ALA A 201 3.78 13.48 -13.18
N GLU A 202 4.05 13.92 -11.95
CA GLU A 202 5.24 14.70 -11.62
C GLU A 202 6.53 13.91 -11.90
N ILE A 203 6.65 12.67 -11.41
CA ILE A 203 7.81 11.80 -11.62
C ILE A 203 8.03 11.57 -13.12
N TYR A 204 7.00 11.16 -13.86
CA TYR A 204 7.15 10.90 -15.29
C TYR A 204 7.52 12.14 -16.10
N CYS A 205 6.98 13.31 -15.77
CA CYS A 205 7.32 14.54 -16.48
C CYS A 205 8.72 15.05 -16.12
N LYS A 206 9.22 14.80 -14.91
CA LYS A 206 10.62 15.08 -14.55
C LYS A 206 11.61 14.18 -15.31
N GLN A 207 11.27 12.90 -15.44
CA GLN A 207 12.09 11.93 -16.18
C GLN A 207 12.02 12.09 -17.71
N ASN A 208 11.02 12.82 -18.24
CA ASN A 208 10.74 12.94 -19.66
C ASN A 208 10.51 14.41 -20.03
N SER A 209 11.55 15.09 -20.48
CA SER A 209 11.52 16.54 -20.78
C SER A 209 10.59 16.94 -21.93
N ASP A 210 10.12 16.00 -22.73
CA ASP A 210 9.14 16.17 -23.82
C ASP A 210 7.68 16.09 -23.34
N LEU A 211 7.46 15.69 -22.09
CA LEU A 211 6.15 15.61 -21.47
C LEU A 211 5.87 16.80 -20.54
N GLN A 212 4.61 17.06 -20.31
CA GLN A 212 4.07 17.98 -19.31
C GLN A 212 2.81 17.41 -18.69
N TYR A 213 2.40 17.93 -17.54
CA TYR A 213 1.14 17.54 -16.92
C TYR A 213 0.34 18.74 -16.44
N GLU A 214 -0.97 18.56 -16.37
CA GLU A 214 -1.92 19.49 -15.81
C GLU A 214 -2.75 18.78 -14.72
N SER A 215 -2.89 19.39 -13.57
CA SER A 215 -3.72 18.86 -12.50
C SER A 215 -5.19 19.10 -12.77
N VAL A 216 -6.05 18.14 -12.44
CA VAL A 216 -7.50 18.25 -12.54
C VAL A 216 -8.10 18.34 -11.13
N PRO A 217 -8.24 19.52 -10.54
CA PRO A 217 -8.65 19.70 -9.13
C PRO A 217 -10.00 19.09 -8.76
N SER A 218 -10.92 18.96 -9.73
CA SER A 218 -12.22 18.31 -9.52
C SER A 218 -12.10 16.82 -9.17
N THR A 219 -10.92 16.22 -9.37
CA THR A 219 -10.62 14.81 -9.11
C THR A 219 -9.90 14.61 -7.77
N ALA A 220 -10.07 15.53 -6.80
CA ALA A 220 -9.51 15.34 -5.47
C ALA A 220 -9.88 13.96 -4.93
N GLU A 221 -8.88 13.18 -4.56
CA GLU A 221 -8.99 11.76 -4.28
C GLU A 221 -8.22 11.41 -3.01
N ASP A 222 -8.90 10.65 -2.16
CA ASP A 222 -8.29 10.06 -0.97
C ASP A 222 -7.71 8.68 -1.31
N THR A 223 -6.60 8.34 -0.68
CA THR A 223 -6.00 7.02 -0.76
C THR A 223 -6.17 6.28 0.56
N VAL A 224 -6.61 5.03 0.47
CA VAL A 224 -6.99 4.19 1.61
C VAL A 224 -6.49 2.75 1.39
N PHE A 225 -6.40 1.97 2.45
CA PHE A 225 -6.32 0.52 2.31
C PHE A 225 -7.72 -0.05 2.14
N CYS A 226 -7.93 -0.90 1.11
CA CYS A 226 -9.16 -1.65 1.01
C CYS A 226 -9.09 -2.88 1.91
N ILE A 227 -10.19 -3.20 2.59
CA ILE A 227 -10.27 -4.29 3.57
C ILE A 227 -11.46 -5.18 3.19
N GLU A 228 -11.29 -6.48 3.35
CA GLU A 228 -12.35 -7.46 3.15
C GLU A 228 -13.64 -7.02 3.84
N LYS A 229 -14.76 -7.06 3.11
CA LYS A 229 -16.06 -6.56 3.57
C LYS A 229 -16.52 -7.21 4.88
N GLY A 230 -16.84 -6.37 5.86
CA GLY A 230 -17.33 -6.80 7.17
C GLY A 230 -16.23 -7.20 8.16
N ASN A 231 -14.95 -7.08 7.80
CA ASN A 231 -13.82 -7.40 8.68
C ASN A 231 -13.45 -6.21 9.56
N ALA A 232 -14.33 -5.89 10.50
CA ALA A 232 -14.16 -4.74 11.42
C ALA A 232 -12.89 -4.85 12.29
N GLU A 233 -12.40 -6.06 12.55
CA GLU A 233 -11.18 -6.29 13.31
C GLU A 233 -9.94 -5.76 12.55
N ILE A 234 -9.80 -6.09 11.27
CA ILE A 234 -8.69 -5.60 10.44
C ILE A 234 -8.81 -4.08 10.22
N VAL A 235 -10.03 -3.56 10.03
CA VAL A 235 -10.25 -2.09 9.94
C VAL A 235 -9.71 -1.40 11.19
N GLN A 236 -10.03 -1.93 12.38
CA GLN A 236 -9.58 -1.35 13.64
C GLN A 236 -8.05 -1.46 13.80
N ILE A 237 -7.45 -2.62 13.50
CA ILE A 237 -5.99 -2.82 13.56
C ILE A 237 -5.28 -1.79 12.68
N ILE A 238 -5.72 -1.63 11.43
CA ILE A 238 -5.07 -0.69 10.50
C ILE A 238 -5.23 0.75 10.97
N ASN A 239 -6.42 1.17 11.38
CA ASN A 239 -6.67 2.55 11.79
C ASN A 239 -5.97 2.91 13.11
N ASP A 240 -5.98 2.01 14.11
CA ASP A 240 -5.27 2.23 15.38
C ASP A 240 -3.75 2.29 15.13
N GLY A 241 -3.22 1.41 14.29
CA GLY A 241 -1.82 1.41 13.91
C GLY A 241 -1.44 2.67 13.12
N LEU A 242 -2.25 3.08 12.14
CA LEU A 242 -2.04 4.32 11.38
C LEU A 242 -2.00 5.55 12.29
N ALA A 243 -2.90 5.63 13.27
CA ALA A 243 -2.90 6.71 14.25
C ALA A 243 -1.61 6.72 15.10
N LYS A 244 -1.10 5.54 15.50
CA LYS A 244 0.16 5.40 16.24
C LYS A 244 1.36 5.81 15.39
N VAL A 245 1.43 5.36 14.13
CA VAL A 245 2.51 5.67 13.18
C VAL A 245 2.53 7.18 12.87
N LYS A 246 1.37 7.81 12.66
CA LYS A 246 1.26 9.28 12.52
C LYS A 246 1.73 10.00 13.78
N LYS A 247 1.33 9.56 14.97
CA LYS A 247 1.71 10.19 16.24
C LYS A 247 3.19 10.06 16.56
N SER A 248 3.85 8.98 16.15
CA SER A 248 5.28 8.76 16.41
C SER A 248 6.20 9.54 15.46
N GLY A 249 5.68 10.11 14.37
CA GLY A 249 6.45 10.80 13.33
C GLY A 249 6.95 9.86 12.22
N VAL A 250 6.80 8.55 12.35
CA VAL A 250 7.22 7.59 11.31
C VAL A 250 6.49 7.83 10.00
N TYR A 251 5.22 8.22 10.05
CA TYR A 251 4.47 8.59 8.84
C TYR A 251 5.13 9.77 8.11
N ASP A 252 5.53 10.81 8.84
CA ASP A 252 6.13 12.01 8.26
C ASP A 252 7.49 11.69 7.63
N ASP A 253 8.29 10.82 8.28
CA ASP A 253 9.57 10.34 7.74
C ASP A 253 9.37 9.55 6.43
N LEU A 254 8.39 8.65 6.38
CA LEU A 254 8.05 7.90 5.17
C LEU A 254 7.51 8.81 4.06
N TYR A 255 6.66 9.77 4.41
CA TYR A 255 6.14 10.75 3.46
C TYR A 255 7.27 11.57 2.83
N GLN A 256 8.19 12.07 3.66
CA GLN A 256 9.37 12.78 3.18
C GLN A 256 10.21 11.93 2.22
N GLN A 257 10.51 10.68 2.62
CA GLN A 257 11.33 9.76 1.84
C GLN A 257 10.74 9.47 0.45
N TYR A 258 9.43 9.14 0.40
CA TYR A 258 8.81 8.63 -0.81
C TYR A 258 8.21 9.71 -1.71
N PHE A 259 7.70 10.80 -1.15
CA PHE A 259 6.99 11.82 -1.94
C PHE A 259 7.77 13.13 -2.12
N VAL A 260 8.76 13.40 -1.27
CA VAL A 260 9.58 14.62 -1.41
C VAL A 260 10.96 14.26 -1.99
N ASP A 261 11.72 13.42 -1.28
CA ASP A 261 13.11 13.11 -1.67
C ASP A 261 13.17 12.35 -3.00
N THR A 262 12.23 11.45 -3.26
CA THR A 262 12.13 10.70 -4.54
C THR A 262 11.83 11.64 -5.71
N VAL A 263 10.94 12.62 -5.50
CA VAL A 263 10.63 13.63 -6.51
C VAL A 263 11.81 14.54 -6.76
N GLU A 264 12.50 15.01 -5.71
CA GLU A 264 13.69 15.84 -5.83
C GLU A 264 14.85 15.11 -6.51
N SER A 265 15.11 13.84 -6.14
CA SER A 265 16.19 13.05 -6.73
C SER A 265 15.95 12.72 -8.22
N SER A 266 14.70 12.71 -8.68
CA SER A 266 14.38 12.52 -10.10
C SER A 266 14.79 13.71 -11.00
N GLU A 267 15.10 14.88 -10.42
CA GLU A 267 15.63 16.04 -11.15
C GLU A 267 17.11 15.86 -11.53
N ASP A 268 17.91 15.20 -10.69
CA ASP A 268 19.35 15.05 -10.91
C ASP A 268 19.72 14.09 -12.08
N VAL A 269 18.82 13.20 -12.46
CA VAL A 269 19.08 12.22 -13.54
C VAL A 269 19.09 12.87 -14.94
N THR A 270 18.42 14.01 -15.11
CA THR A 270 18.36 14.70 -16.41
C THR A 270 19.63 15.51 -16.73
N ASP A 271 20.38 15.96 -15.73
CA ASP A 271 21.63 16.73 -15.94
C ASP A 271 22.84 15.82 -16.20
N VAL A 272 22.85 14.58 -15.74
CA VAL A 272 23.96 13.63 -15.97
C VAL A 272 23.89 13.01 -17.37
N ALA A 273 22.71 12.85 -17.95
CA ALA A 273 22.53 12.30 -19.30
C ALA A 273 22.93 13.30 -20.43
N ALA A 274 23.09 14.60 -20.09
CA ALA A 274 23.52 15.62 -21.03
C ALA A 274 25.06 15.75 -21.15
N THR A 275 25.83 15.15 -20.25
CA THR A 275 27.29 15.32 -20.17
C THR A 275 28.13 14.09 -20.51
N ASP A 276 27.57 12.88 -20.49
CA ASP A 276 28.32 11.68 -20.89
C ASP A 276 27.47 10.74 -21.74
N GLY A 277 27.92 10.56 -23.00
CA GLY A 277 27.28 9.68 -23.99
C GLY A 277 27.15 8.24 -23.51
N PHE A 278 26.00 7.89 -22.97
CA PHE A 278 25.60 6.50 -22.73
C PHE A 278 24.85 5.95 -23.94
N LEU A 279 25.61 5.74 -25.04
CA LEU A 279 25.27 4.83 -26.09
C LEU A 279 25.85 3.44 -25.73
N GLY A 280 25.03 2.56 -25.21
CA GLY A 280 25.44 1.17 -25.01
C GLY A 280 24.71 0.48 -23.89
N LEU A 281 23.51 -0.04 -24.20
CA LEU A 281 22.97 -1.30 -23.73
C LEU A 281 21.46 -1.40 -24.04
N LEU A 282 21.17 -1.46 -25.35
CA LEU A 282 19.94 -2.08 -25.83
C LEU A 282 20.34 -3.03 -26.96
N SER A 283 20.74 -4.24 -26.60
CA SER A 283 20.71 -5.42 -27.44
C SER A 283 20.61 -6.63 -26.53
N PHE A 284 19.40 -7.11 -26.40
CA PHE A 284 18.90 -8.48 -26.49
C PHE A 284 17.45 -8.51 -26.03
#